data_734dc6371aba14cd92758d50968f7417
#
_entry.id   734dc6371aba14cd92758d50968f7417
#
_cell.length_a   1.000
_cell.length_b   1.000
_cell.length_c   1.000
_cell.angle_alpha   90.00
_cell.angle_beta   90.00
_cell.angle_gamma   90.00
#
_symmetry.space_group_name_H-M   'P 1'
#
loop_
_entity.id
_entity.type
_entity.pdbx_description
1 polymer ?
#
loop_
_entity_poly.entity_id
_entity_poly.type
_entity_poly.pdbx_seq_one_letter_code
_entity_poly.pdbx_strand_id
1 'polypeptide(L)'
;SESYEDITRKAYDYFANEGLGKYLVIQTYFERVHLKFLSSLPVGGLGLDLVHDNGYNLKQIEDGDFDQSKALYAGIIDGRNVWAADIEAKKQLIETLQQHTQQLVIQPSSSLLHVPVSLDDETLDESIAEGLSFATEKLDELDALRRLFNDNDLSKYEHYKARYERFQ
;
A
#
# COMPACT_ATOMS: atom_id res chain seq x y z
N SER A 1 -7.51 -34.76 5.01
CA SER A 1 -8.25 -33.61 4.49
C SER A 1 -7.24 -32.67 3.87
N GLU A 2 -7.56 -32.14 2.70
CA GLU A 2 -6.74 -31.18 1.98
C GLU A 2 -6.68 -29.87 2.76
N SER A 3 -5.49 -29.24 2.87
CA SER A 3 -5.35 -27.98 3.58
C SER A 3 -5.86 -26.79 2.72
N TYR A 4 -6.14 -25.65 3.35
CA TYR A 4 -6.48 -24.43 2.62
C TYR A 4 -5.38 -24.01 1.64
N GLU A 5 -4.12 -24.19 2.00
CA GLU A 5 -2.98 -23.88 1.13
C GLU A 5 -2.95 -24.79 -0.11
N ASP A 6 -3.26 -26.09 0.04
CA ASP A 6 -3.35 -27.03 -1.08
C ASP A 6 -4.45 -26.63 -2.07
N ILE A 7 -5.64 -26.29 -1.54
CA ILE A 7 -6.78 -25.86 -2.36
C ILE A 7 -6.46 -24.55 -3.08
N THR A 8 -5.89 -23.58 -2.37
CA THR A 8 -5.48 -22.28 -2.94
C THR A 8 -4.46 -22.49 -4.05
N ARG A 9 -3.42 -23.28 -3.80
CA ARG A 9 -2.39 -23.60 -4.81
C ARG A 9 -2.99 -24.21 -6.06
N LYS A 10 -3.86 -25.19 -5.94
CA LYS A 10 -4.53 -25.83 -7.09
C LYS A 10 -5.32 -24.82 -7.93
N ALA A 11 -6.01 -23.90 -7.29
CA ALA A 11 -6.77 -22.86 -8.00
C ALA A 11 -5.83 -21.95 -8.82
N TYR A 12 -4.73 -21.47 -8.23
CA TYR A 12 -3.80 -20.61 -8.94
C TYR A 12 -2.97 -21.36 -9.99
N ASP A 13 -2.62 -22.64 -9.75
CA ASP A 13 -1.97 -23.50 -10.74
C ASP A 13 -2.87 -23.70 -11.98
N TYR A 14 -4.18 -23.81 -11.79
CA TYR A 14 -5.12 -23.87 -12.90
C TYR A 14 -5.04 -22.62 -13.79
N PHE A 15 -5.09 -21.41 -13.19
CA PHE A 15 -4.96 -20.16 -13.94
C PHE A 15 -3.58 -20.02 -14.61
N ALA A 16 -2.53 -20.48 -13.95
CA ALA A 16 -1.19 -20.45 -14.52
C ALA A 16 -1.06 -21.36 -15.75
N ASN A 17 -1.65 -22.56 -15.71
CA ASN A 17 -1.70 -23.50 -16.82
C ASN A 17 -2.46 -22.94 -18.03
N GLU A 18 -3.46 -22.08 -17.80
CA GLU A 18 -4.17 -21.33 -18.84
C GLU A 18 -3.39 -20.08 -19.34
N GLY A 19 -2.17 -19.86 -18.86
CA GLY A 19 -1.34 -18.72 -19.23
C GLY A 19 -1.73 -17.39 -18.55
N LEU A 20 -2.61 -17.42 -17.58
CA LEU A 20 -3.17 -16.24 -16.93
C LEU A 20 -2.40 -15.81 -15.68
N GLY A 21 -1.59 -16.69 -15.07
CA GLY A 21 -0.95 -16.46 -13.77
C GLY A 21 -0.22 -15.12 -13.66
N LYS A 22 0.57 -14.76 -14.67
CA LYS A 22 1.35 -13.51 -14.69
C LYS A 22 0.50 -12.22 -14.67
N TYR A 23 -0.78 -12.32 -15.02
CA TYR A 23 -1.72 -11.18 -15.01
C TYR A 23 -2.53 -11.09 -13.72
N LEU A 24 -2.40 -12.07 -12.83
CA LEU A 24 -3.13 -12.10 -11.56
C LEU A 24 -2.35 -11.37 -10.48
N VAL A 25 -3.08 -10.60 -9.67
CA VAL A 25 -2.60 -10.00 -8.44
C VAL A 25 -3.49 -10.48 -7.30
N ILE A 26 -2.87 -11.05 -6.27
CA ILE A 26 -3.59 -11.39 -5.04
C ILE A 26 -3.57 -10.17 -4.15
N GLN A 27 -4.72 -9.55 -3.93
CA GLN A 27 -4.87 -8.42 -3.02
C GLN A 27 -5.32 -8.90 -1.65
N THR A 28 -4.54 -8.57 -0.62
CA THR A 28 -4.87 -8.81 0.78
C THR A 28 -5.14 -7.52 1.53
N TYR A 29 -5.97 -7.59 2.58
CA TYR A 29 -6.37 -6.43 3.38
C TYR A 29 -6.37 -6.76 4.86
N PHE A 30 -6.13 -5.75 5.69
CA PHE A 30 -6.40 -5.65 7.12
C PHE A 30 -5.57 -6.49 8.07
N GLU A 31 -4.76 -7.43 7.63
CA GLU A 31 -4.08 -8.34 8.55
C GLU A 31 -2.72 -8.81 8.06
N ARG A 32 -2.12 -9.62 8.92
CA ARG A 32 -0.93 -10.39 8.63
C ARG A 32 -1.24 -11.47 7.62
N VAL A 33 -0.31 -11.70 6.73
CA VAL A 33 -0.40 -12.78 5.75
C VAL A 33 0.75 -13.77 5.93
N HIS A 34 0.59 -14.98 5.45
CA HIS A 34 1.70 -15.92 5.32
C HIS A 34 2.41 -15.64 3.99
N LEU A 35 3.30 -14.64 3.99
CA LEU A 35 3.89 -14.08 2.78
C LEU A 35 4.68 -15.10 1.98
N LYS A 36 5.45 -15.96 2.64
CA LYS A 36 6.20 -17.03 1.98
C LYS A 36 5.31 -17.96 1.15
N PHE A 37 4.14 -18.31 1.68
CA PHE A 37 3.16 -19.11 0.93
C PHE A 37 2.58 -18.32 -0.24
N LEU A 38 2.08 -17.11 -0.03
CA LEU A 38 1.50 -16.28 -1.10
C LEU A 38 2.51 -16.00 -2.20
N SER A 39 3.76 -15.72 -1.83
CA SER A 39 4.84 -15.44 -2.76
C SER A 39 5.22 -16.66 -3.62
N SER A 40 4.96 -17.86 -3.13
CA SER A 40 5.20 -19.11 -3.86
C SER A 40 4.11 -19.44 -4.89
N LEU A 41 2.99 -18.73 -4.89
CA LEU A 41 1.90 -18.96 -5.86
C LEU A 41 2.26 -18.39 -7.24
N PRO A 42 1.78 -19.00 -8.33
CA PRO A 42 2.11 -18.60 -9.69
C PRO A 42 1.31 -17.38 -10.15
N VAL A 43 1.49 -16.25 -9.47
CA VAL A 43 0.83 -14.96 -9.75
C VAL A 43 1.86 -13.88 -10.05
N GLY A 44 1.45 -12.82 -10.77
CA GLY A 44 2.32 -11.73 -11.17
C GLY A 44 2.57 -10.69 -10.09
N GLY A 45 1.70 -10.60 -9.07
CA GLY A 45 1.84 -9.61 -8.01
C GLY A 45 1.09 -9.95 -6.74
N LEU A 46 1.49 -9.28 -5.67
CA LEU A 46 0.84 -9.36 -4.34
C LEU A 46 0.54 -7.97 -3.82
N GLY A 47 -0.67 -7.76 -3.32
CA GLY A 47 -1.07 -6.57 -2.59
C GLY A 47 -1.09 -6.84 -1.09
N LEU A 48 -0.38 -6.01 -0.32
CA LEU A 48 -0.21 -6.16 1.12
C LEU A 48 -0.63 -4.89 1.86
N ASP A 49 -1.32 -5.06 2.98
CA ASP A 49 -1.54 -3.99 3.95
C ASP A 49 -0.27 -3.82 4.79
N LEU A 50 0.33 -2.62 4.74
CA LEU A 50 1.50 -2.24 5.53
C LEU A 50 1.16 -1.15 6.56
N VAL A 51 -0.12 -1.03 6.91
CA VAL A 51 -0.62 -0.06 7.90
C VAL A 51 -1.17 -0.78 9.13
N HIS A 52 -2.04 -1.78 8.93
CA HIS A 52 -2.76 -2.45 10.03
C HIS A 52 -2.16 -3.81 10.45
N ASP A 53 -1.04 -4.18 9.86
CA ASP A 53 -0.37 -5.46 10.10
C ASP A 53 0.58 -5.46 11.31
N ASN A 54 0.72 -4.32 11.99
CA ASN A 54 1.70 -4.09 13.06
C ASN A 54 3.15 -4.36 12.63
N GLY A 55 3.50 -4.08 11.37
CA GLY A 55 4.83 -4.27 10.80
C GLY A 55 5.17 -5.74 10.47
N TYR A 56 4.23 -6.66 10.62
CA TYR A 56 4.48 -8.09 10.39
C TYR A 56 4.75 -8.40 8.91
N ASN A 57 3.96 -7.81 8.00
CA ASN A 57 4.15 -8.03 6.56
C ASN A 57 5.46 -7.40 6.06
N LEU A 58 5.79 -6.19 6.55
CA LEU A 58 7.06 -5.53 6.24
C LEU A 58 8.25 -6.40 6.69
N LYS A 59 8.19 -6.93 7.92
CA LYS A 59 9.25 -7.80 8.43
C LYS A 59 9.46 -9.04 7.56
N GLN A 60 8.40 -9.69 7.09
CA GLN A 60 8.51 -10.83 6.18
C GLN A 60 9.16 -10.45 4.83
N ILE A 61 8.87 -9.23 4.32
CA ILE A 61 9.53 -8.71 3.10
C ILE A 61 11.04 -8.56 3.36
N GLU A 62 11.42 -7.94 4.49
CA GLU A 62 12.82 -7.74 4.88
C GLU A 62 13.55 -9.06 5.15
N ASP A 63 12.85 -10.06 5.68
CA ASP A 63 13.38 -11.42 5.91
C ASP A 63 13.55 -12.23 4.60
N GLY A 64 13.09 -11.71 3.46
CA GLY A 64 13.27 -12.32 2.13
C GLY A 64 12.15 -13.28 1.71
N ASP A 65 11.01 -13.25 2.36
CA ASP A 65 9.86 -14.10 2.03
C ASP A 65 9.06 -13.62 0.80
N PHE A 66 9.38 -12.41 0.29
CA PHE A 66 8.79 -11.87 -0.93
C PHE A 66 9.62 -12.22 -2.16
N ASP A 67 9.00 -12.78 -3.19
CA ASP A 67 9.62 -13.01 -4.50
C ASP A 67 9.80 -11.68 -5.26
N GLN A 68 11.03 -11.19 -5.33
CA GLN A 68 11.38 -9.89 -5.92
C GLN A 68 11.02 -9.76 -7.41
N SER A 69 10.76 -10.87 -8.11
CA SER A 69 10.32 -10.85 -9.51
C SER A 69 8.85 -10.48 -9.69
N LYS A 70 8.06 -10.51 -8.60
CA LYS A 70 6.66 -10.12 -8.58
C LYS A 70 6.49 -8.63 -8.35
N ALA A 71 5.36 -8.07 -8.82
CA ALA A 71 4.96 -6.72 -8.47
C ALA A 71 4.44 -6.69 -7.01
N LEU A 72 4.93 -5.74 -6.23
CA LEU A 72 4.43 -5.44 -4.88
C LEU A 72 3.48 -4.25 -4.94
N TYR A 73 2.22 -4.48 -4.58
CA TYR A 73 1.20 -3.45 -4.40
C TYR A 73 1.13 -3.11 -2.92
N ALA A 74 1.86 -2.08 -2.52
CA ALA A 74 2.05 -1.70 -1.12
C ALA A 74 0.95 -0.76 -0.63
N GLY A 75 0.11 -1.23 0.27
CA GLY A 75 -0.89 -0.44 0.97
C GLY A 75 -0.26 0.38 2.08
N ILE A 76 0.15 1.61 1.79
CA ILE A 76 0.95 2.46 2.69
C ILE A 76 0.17 3.64 3.28
N ILE A 77 -0.92 4.08 2.64
CA ILE A 77 -1.81 5.13 3.14
C ILE A 77 -3.04 4.48 3.76
N ASP A 78 -3.36 4.87 5.00
CA ASP A 78 -4.49 4.29 5.72
C ASP A 78 -5.83 4.60 5.01
N GLY A 79 -6.52 3.57 4.56
CA GLY A 79 -7.81 3.67 3.88
C GLY A 79 -9.02 3.67 4.82
N ARG A 80 -8.82 3.58 6.15
CA ARG A 80 -9.90 3.43 7.14
C ARG A 80 -10.06 4.62 8.08
N ASN A 81 -9.02 5.44 8.24
CA ASN A 81 -9.07 6.63 9.07
C ASN A 81 -9.18 7.91 8.22
N VAL A 82 -9.37 9.02 8.88
CA VAL A 82 -9.50 10.36 8.27
C VAL A 82 -8.28 11.25 8.52
N TRP A 83 -7.20 10.69 9.03
CA TRP A 83 -6.01 11.46 9.39
C TRP A 83 -5.03 11.61 8.22
N ALA A 84 -4.39 12.76 8.17
CA ALA A 84 -3.26 13.01 7.27
C ALA A 84 -2.12 12.03 7.54
N ALA A 85 -1.47 11.57 6.49
CA ALA A 85 -0.34 10.66 6.62
C ALA A 85 0.94 11.40 7.02
N ASP A 86 1.77 10.75 7.85
CA ASP A 86 3.18 11.11 8.01
C ASP A 86 3.91 10.78 6.70
N ILE A 87 3.96 11.74 5.79
CA ILE A 87 4.49 11.52 4.43
C ILE A 87 6.01 11.26 4.43
N GLU A 88 6.74 11.77 5.43
CA GLU A 88 8.17 11.47 5.60
C GLU A 88 8.38 10.00 5.98
N ALA A 89 7.60 9.48 6.92
CA ALA A 89 7.65 8.06 7.26
C ALA A 89 7.24 7.18 6.07
N LYS A 90 6.28 7.62 5.23
CA LYS A 90 5.90 6.88 4.02
C LYS A 90 6.99 6.89 2.95
N LYS A 91 7.70 7.99 2.81
CA LYS A 91 8.88 8.07 1.93
C LYS A 91 9.94 7.04 2.36
N GLN A 92 10.29 7.00 3.65
CA GLN A 92 11.26 6.04 4.19
C GLN A 92 10.81 4.58 3.97
N LEU A 93 9.52 4.30 4.13
CA LEU A 93 8.94 2.98 3.85
C LEU A 93 9.11 2.60 2.36
N ILE A 94 8.83 3.52 1.44
CA ILE A 94 9.02 3.29 -0.01
C ILE A 94 10.49 2.99 -0.30
N GLU A 95 11.42 3.76 0.25
CA GLU A 95 12.87 3.54 0.09
C GLU A 95 13.30 2.14 0.56
N THR A 96 12.73 1.66 1.67
CA THR A 96 12.93 0.30 2.15
C THR A 96 12.37 -0.73 1.18
N LEU A 97 11.11 -0.56 0.74
CA LEU A 97 10.45 -1.51 -0.15
C LEU A 97 11.13 -1.63 -1.52
N GLN A 98 11.68 -0.55 -2.05
CA GLN A 98 12.42 -0.54 -3.32
C GLN A 98 13.67 -1.44 -3.30
N GLN A 99 14.20 -1.78 -2.13
CA GLN A 99 15.31 -2.72 -2.00
C GLN A 99 14.86 -4.18 -2.14
N HIS A 100 13.56 -4.46 -2.03
CA HIS A 100 12.98 -5.81 -1.97
C HIS A 100 12.08 -6.16 -3.15
N THR A 101 11.83 -5.24 -4.08
CA THR A 101 11.05 -5.50 -5.28
C THR A 101 11.54 -4.70 -6.47
N GLN A 102 11.41 -5.27 -7.66
CA GLN A 102 11.72 -4.58 -8.94
C GLN A 102 10.53 -3.74 -9.43
N GLN A 103 9.32 -4.05 -8.97
CA GLN A 103 8.09 -3.38 -9.38
C GLN A 103 7.27 -3.03 -8.14
N LEU A 104 7.31 -1.77 -7.74
CA LEU A 104 6.56 -1.25 -6.62
C LEU A 104 5.40 -0.38 -7.10
N VAL A 105 4.19 -0.70 -6.65
CA VAL A 105 2.99 0.11 -6.81
C VAL A 105 2.53 0.54 -5.42
N ILE A 106 2.35 1.82 -5.19
CA ILE A 106 1.81 2.34 -3.93
C ILE A 106 0.31 2.54 -4.04
N GLN A 107 -0.41 2.19 -2.97
CA GLN A 107 -1.86 2.26 -2.92
C GLN A 107 -2.37 2.53 -1.50
N PRO A 108 -3.67 2.83 -1.30
CA PRO A 108 -4.28 2.80 0.02
C PRO A 108 -4.24 1.37 0.60
N SER A 109 -4.20 1.25 1.93
CA SER A 109 -4.19 -0.04 2.64
C SER A 109 -5.49 -0.83 2.45
N SER A 110 -6.58 -0.13 2.11
CA SER A 110 -7.89 -0.69 1.81
C SER A 110 -8.69 0.27 0.92
N SER A 111 -9.92 -0.13 0.55
CA SER A 111 -10.84 0.75 -0.18
C SER A 111 -11.12 2.04 0.60
N LEU A 112 -11.11 3.18 -0.10
CA LEU A 112 -11.46 4.49 0.45
C LEU A 112 -12.99 4.74 0.53
N LEU A 113 -13.80 3.72 0.25
CA LEU A 113 -15.27 3.83 0.21
C LEU A 113 -15.89 4.24 1.56
N HIS A 114 -15.18 4.02 2.66
CA HIS A 114 -15.65 4.29 4.01
C HIS A 114 -15.10 5.57 4.63
N VAL A 115 -14.34 6.36 3.89
CA VAL A 115 -13.90 7.70 4.30
C VAL A 115 -14.67 8.76 3.52
N PRO A 116 -14.87 9.99 4.07
CA PRO A 116 -15.50 11.08 3.34
C PRO A 116 -14.75 11.40 2.04
N VAL A 117 -15.42 12.04 1.08
CA VAL A 117 -14.88 12.23 -0.28
C VAL A 117 -13.77 13.27 -0.30
N SER A 118 -14.01 14.48 0.19
CA SER A 118 -13.05 15.59 0.15
C SER A 118 -13.27 16.57 1.29
N LEU A 119 -12.22 17.24 1.72
CA LEU A 119 -12.28 18.36 2.66
C LEU A 119 -12.82 19.64 2.02
N ASP A 120 -12.83 19.74 0.69
CA ASP A 120 -13.28 20.95 -0.03
C ASP A 120 -14.75 21.29 0.23
N ASP A 121 -15.56 20.29 0.57
CA ASP A 121 -17.00 20.45 0.86
C ASP A 121 -17.29 20.71 2.36
N GLU A 122 -16.25 20.77 3.19
CA GLU A 122 -16.37 20.89 4.64
C GLU A 122 -16.07 22.31 5.13
N THR A 123 -16.79 22.74 6.17
CA THR A 123 -16.50 24.00 6.87
C THR A 123 -15.83 23.68 8.20
N LEU A 124 -14.50 23.62 8.19
CA LEU A 124 -13.69 23.26 9.35
C LEU A 124 -12.71 24.39 9.71
N ASP A 125 -12.34 24.46 10.99
CA ASP A 125 -11.22 25.29 11.39
C ASP A 125 -9.93 24.81 10.71
N GLU A 126 -9.11 25.75 10.23
CA GLU A 126 -7.89 25.47 9.49
C GLU A 126 -6.94 24.53 10.24
N SER A 127 -6.80 24.72 11.55
CA SER A 127 -5.97 23.88 12.42
C SER A 127 -6.44 22.43 12.50
N ILE A 128 -7.74 22.17 12.35
CA ILE A 128 -8.32 20.83 12.32
C ILE A 128 -8.15 20.25 10.91
N ALA A 129 -8.46 21.05 9.89
CA ALA A 129 -8.37 20.63 8.49
C ALA A 129 -6.97 20.16 8.11
N GLU A 130 -5.91 20.75 8.65
CA GLU A 130 -4.52 20.34 8.41
C GLU A 130 -4.20 18.91 8.86
N GLY A 131 -4.87 18.43 9.90
CA GLY A 131 -4.70 17.06 10.41
C GLY A 131 -5.53 16.00 9.70
N LEU A 132 -6.47 16.41 8.84
CA LEU A 132 -7.41 15.50 8.18
C LEU A 132 -7.00 15.20 6.73
N SER A 133 -7.34 14.01 6.28
CA SER A 133 -7.14 13.55 4.90
C SER A 133 -8.26 12.58 4.55
N PHE A 134 -9.14 13.02 3.65
CA PHE A 134 -10.27 12.23 3.14
C PHE A 134 -9.85 11.49 1.86
N ALA A 135 -10.79 10.91 1.14
CA ALA A 135 -10.44 10.05 0.00
C ALA A 135 -9.62 10.78 -1.08
N THR A 136 -10.02 12.00 -1.44
CA THR A 136 -9.31 12.82 -2.44
C THR A 136 -7.91 13.19 -1.96
N GLU A 137 -7.79 13.67 -0.72
CA GLU A 137 -6.51 14.06 -0.13
C GLU A 137 -5.57 12.86 0.03
N LYS A 138 -6.08 11.68 0.40
CA LYS A 138 -5.28 10.44 0.48
C LYS A 138 -4.72 10.00 -0.88
N LEU A 139 -5.49 10.17 -1.95
CA LEU A 139 -5.01 9.93 -3.30
C LEU A 139 -3.97 10.98 -3.72
N ASP A 140 -4.13 12.22 -3.26
CA ASP A 140 -3.14 13.29 -3.53
C ASP A 140 -1.84 13.10 -2.74
N GLU A 141 -1.90 12.56 -1.51
CA GLU A 141 -0.72 12.11 -0.74
C GLU A 141 0.05 11.01 -1.50
N LEU A 142 -0.66 10.04 -2.09
CA LEU A 142 -0.04 9.01 -2.94
C LEU A 142 0.58 9.62 -4.21
N ASP A 143 -0.09 10.58 -4.86
CA ASP A 143 0.44 11.27 -6.03
C ASP A 143 1.68 12.10 -5.67
N ALA A 144 1.72 12.71 -4.48
CA ALA A 144 2.89 13.43 -3.98
C ALA A 144 4.11 12.51 -3.87
N LEU A 145 3.93 11.31 -3.30
CA LEU A 145 4.99 10.30 -3.22
C LEU A 145 5.39 9.77 -4.59
N ARG A 146 4.42 9.49 -5.47
CA ARG A 146 4.71 9.06 -6.85
C ARG A 146 5.56 10.08 -7.60
N ARG A 147 5.19 11.37 -7.54
CA ARG A 147 5.93 12.44 -8.19
C ARG A 147 7.34 12.60 -7.63
N LEU A 148 7.48 12.48 -6.31
CA LEU A 148 8.78 12.54 -5.68
C LEU A 148 9.73 11.46 -6.24
N PHE A 149 9.29 10.21 -6.31
CA PHE A 149 10.13 9.09 -6.72
C PHE A 149 10.30 8.93 -8.23
N ASN A 150 9.27 9.24 -9.02
CA ASN A 150 9.31 9.03 -10.47
C ASN A 150 9.77 10.27 -11.24
N ASP A 151 9.37 11.46 -10.78
CA ASP A 151 9.55 12.70 -11.52
C ASP A 151 10.57 13.64 -10.83
N ASN A 152 11.09 13.26 -9.65
CA ASN A 152 11.91 14.11 -8.77
C ASN A 152 11.25 15.46 -8.45
N ASP A 153 9.93 15.49 -8.40
CA ASP A 153 9.11 16.66 -8.08
C ASP A 153 8.76 16.66 -6.59
N LEU A 154 9.36 17.60 -5.85
CA LEU A 154 9.20 17.75 -4.40
C LEU A 154 8.00 18.63 -4.02
N SER A 155 7.37 19.33 -4.96
CA SER A 155 6.42 20.41 -4.65
C SER A 155 5.24 19.95 -3.79
N LYS A 156 4.55 18.87 -4.16
CA LYS A 156 3.46 18.28 -3.37
C LYS A 156 3.96 17.62 -2.09
N TYR A 157 5.09 16.92 -2.16
CA TYR A 157 5.70 16.28 -1.01
C TYR A 157 5.99 17.28 0.12
N GLU A 158 6.68 18.40 -0.19
CA GLU A 158 6.97 19.46 0.77
C GLU A 158 5.70 20.10 1.33
N HIS A 159 4.67 20.26 0.51
CA HIS A 159 3.36 20.76 0.96
C HIS A 159 2.75 19.83 2.05
N TYR A 160 2.66 18.54 1.79
CA TYR A 160 2.07 17.59 2.75
C TYR A 160 2.95 17.38 3.98
N LYS A 161 4.27 17.41 3.83
CA LYS A 161 5.21 17.36 4.96
C LYS A 161 5.01 18.55 5.89
N ALA A 162 5.02 19.77 5.37
CA ALA A 162 4.80 20.97 6.14
C ALA A 162 3.42 21.01 6.82
N ARG A 163 2.38 20.51 6.12
CA ARG A 163 1.03 20.38 6.65
C ARG A 163 0.98 19.44 7.85
N TYR A 164 1.59 18.27 7.74
CA TYR A 164 1.66 17.29 8.82
C TYR A 164 2.44 17.83 10.03
N GLU A 165 3.58 18.49 9.79
CA GLU A 165 4.41 19.10 10.85
C GLU A 165 3.66 20.20 11.62
N ARG A 166 2.81 20.99 10.97
CA ARG A 166 1.99 22.02 11.67
C ARG A 166 0.89 21.43 12.54
N PHE A 167 0.39 20.25 12.19
CA PHE A 167 -0.64 19.56 12.96
C PHE A 167 -0.11 18.89 14.23
N GLN A 168 1.16 18.48 14.28
CA GLN A 168 1.81 17.85 15.44
C GLN A 168 2.04 18.84 16.60
#